data_d6326df4994f4692f3127af0d5dff001
#
_entry.id   d6326df4994f4692f3127af0d5dff001
#
_cell.length_a   1.000
_cell.length_b   1.000
_cell.length_c   1.000
_cell.angle_alpha   90.00
_cell.angle_beta   90.00
_cell.angle_gamma   90.00
#
_symmetry.space_group_name_H-M   'P 1'
#
loop_
_entity.id
_entity.type
_entity.pdbx_description
1 polymer ?
#
loop_
_entity_poly.entity_id
_entity_poly.type
_entity_poly.pdbx_seq_one_letter_code
_entity_poly.pdbx_strand_id
1 'polypeptide(L)'
;MSSDPAPDQSAADGYVQRAQLLAELGRYDEAAGELAYGLALQPGDVEALTMLARVHLAAGRPTEALTAADTAVAAAPEALPPLVARGMALADLERYSESAGSADRILALGPADAYAQRSAAAILAGARNGQPALNAAWRGVELAPQEPQAHLVLSLVAARLDLFDLAERAYREALRLDPRIGEAGHDVGVMRLEQRRWSEALEHVAEAVTVSPRRIDSPRTLAYGLHRLVLYGAGWSLVAAVLVAFAASASDGFSRVLAVLAALTGGIIVWQLAARLPGLTRTVLPALLHSDRAMALAVYAVAAAPLLLLVYAVVGSPWPLVLAIATTAVAEFAVFTRTAIR
;
A
#
# COMPACT_ATOMS: atom_id res chain seq x y z
N MET A 1 41.99 -0.96 -28.98
CA MET A 1 43.00 -1.14 -27.93
C MET A 1 42.21 -1.50 -26.68
N SER A 2 42.12 -2.79 -26.38
CA SER A 2 41.54 -3.29 -25.14
C SER A 2 42.60 -3.12 -24.06
N SER A 3 42.39 -2.18 -23.12
CA SER A 3 43.26 -2.05 -21.96
C SER A 3 42.87 -3.16 -20.99
N ASP A 4 43.76 -4.17 -20.81
CA ASP A 4 43.60 -5.12 -19.72
C ASP A 4 43.52 -4.35 -18.39
N PRO A 5 42.56 -4.66 -17.53
CA PRO A 5 42.46 -4.01 -16.21
C PRO A 5 43.74 -4.29 -15.41
N ALA A 6 44.16 -3.30 -14.61
CA ALA A 6 45.32 -3.46 -13.72
C ALA A 6 45.08 -4.66 -12.77
N PRO A 7 46.12 -5.45 -12.42
CA PRO A 7 45.96 -6.66 -11.61
C PRO A 7 45.25 -6.44 -10.27
N ASP A 8 45.36 -5.24 -9.72
CA ASP A 8 44.66 -4.87 -8.48
C ASP A 8 43.14 -4.63 -8.69
N GLN A 9 42.74 -4.14 -9.89
CA GLN A 9 41.33 -3.99 -10.24
C GLN A 9 40.65 -5.37 -10.41
N SER A 10 41.28 -6.28 -11.13
CA SER A 10 40.70 -7.62 -11.31
C SER A 10 40.59 -8.41 -9.99
N ALA A 11 41.46 -8.13 -9.02
CA ALA A 11 41.36 -8.71 -7.69
C ALA A 11 40.22 -8.12 -6.87
N ALA A 12 40.04 -6.78 -6.92
CA ALA A 12 38.94 -6.09 -6.25
C ALA A 12 37.57 -6.53 -6.77
N ASP A 13 37.40 -6.62 -8.11
CA ASP A 13 36.18 -7.13 -8.76
C ASP A 13 35.85 -8.56 -8.30
N GLY A 14 36.85 -9.40 -8.10
CA GLY A 14 36.68 -10.77 -7.57
C GLY A 14 36.11 -10.82 -6.15
N TYR A 15 36.42 -9.83 -5.30
CA TYR A 15 35.83 -9.72 -3.96
C TYR A 15 34.35 -9.29 -4.03
N VAL A 16 34.00 -8.34 -4.89
CA VAL A 16 32.63 -7.91 -5.09
C VAL A 16 31.74 -9.07 -5.58
N GLN A 17 32.24 -9.84 -6.56
CA GLN A 17 31.49 -11.01 -7.07
C GLN A 17 31.27 -12.09 -5.98
N ARG A 18 32.29 -12.40 -5.17
CA ARG A 18 32.12 -13.36 -4.07
C ARG A 18 31.16 -12.84 -3.01
N ALA A 19 31.27 -11.56 -2.67
CA ALA A 19 30.34 -10.93 -1.75
C ALA A 19 28.89 -10.98 -2.24
N GLN A 20 28.68 -10.78 -3.55
CA GLN A 20 27.35 -10.92 -4.15
C GLN A 20 26.80 -12.33 -3.96
N LEU A 21 27.57 -13.36 -4.28
CA LEU A 21 27.16 -14.76 -4.09
C LEU A 21 26.86 -15.10 -2.63
N LEU A 22 27.69 -14.61 -1.70
CA LEU A 22 27.46 -14.79 -0.27
C LEU A 22 26.19 -14.07 0.21
N ALA A 23 25.96 -12.87 -0.28
CA ALA A 23 24.74 -12.12 0.03
C ALA A 23 23.48 -12.82 -0.52
N GLU A 24 23.59 -13.43 -1.68
CA GLU A 24 22.54 -14.27 -2.27
C GLU A 24 22.20 -15.49 -1.42
N LEU A 25 23.17 -16.04 -0.72
CA LEU A 25 22.99 -17.14 0.23
C LEU A 25 22.55 -16.68 1.63
N GLY A 26 22.33 -15.37 1.84
CA GLY A 26 22.00 -14.80 3.15
C GLY A 26 23.18 -14.73 4.14
N ARG A 27 24.43 -14.98 3.68
CA ARG A 27 25.66 -14.96 4.49
C ARG A 27 26.23 -13.54 4.53
N TYR A 28 25.47 -12.62 5.14
CA TYR A 28 25.74 -11.17 5.07
C TYR A 28 27.05 -10.76 5.75
N ASP A 29 27.41 -11.40 6.87
CA ASP A 29 28.65 -11.09 7.58
C ASP A 29 29.88 -11.46 6.76
N GLU A 30 29.83 -12.59 6.08
CA GLU A 30 30.91 -13.04 5.20
C GLU A 30 30.98 -12.17 3.94
N ALA A 31 29.81 -11.80 3.37
CA ALA A 31 29.75 -10.86 2.25
C ALA A 31 30.38 -9.50 2.61
N ALA A 32 30.08 -8.97 3.80
CA ALA A 32 30.68 -7.74 4.29
C ALA A 32 32.20 -7.86 4.50
N GLY A 33 32.66 -9.04 4.96
CA GLY A 33 34.09 -9.35 5.08
C GLY A 33 34.83 -9.34 3.74
N GLU A 34 34.27 -10.00 2.70
CA GLU A 34 34.83 -9.97 1.34
C GLU A 34 34.90 -8.54 0.78
N LEU A 35 33.83 -7.73 0.97
CA LEU A 35 33.82 -6.33 0.54
C LEU A 35 34.86 -5.49 1.29
N ALA A 36 35.08 -5.75 2.59
CA ALA A 36 36.12 -5.08 3.34
C ALA A 36 37.54 -5.39 2.79
N TYR A 37 37.79 -6.60 2.33
CA TYR A 37 39.07 -6.94 1.66
C TYR A 37 39.19 -6.20 0.33
N GLY A 38 38.14 -6.14 -0.50
CA GLY A 38 38.13 -5.38 -1.74
C GLY A 38 38.40 -3.89 -1.52
N LEU A 39 37.72 -3.31 -0.52
CA LEU A 39 37.88 -1.90 -0.14
C LEU A 39 39.25 -1.59 0.51
N ALA A 40 39.92 -2.57 1.07
CA ALA A 40 41.31 -2.41 1.51
C ALA A 40 42.28 -2.22 0.33
N LEU A 41 41.97 -2.82 -0.82
CA LEU A 41 42.73 -2.63 -2.08
C LEU A 41 42.31 -1.34 -2.79
N GLN A 42 41.03 -1.05 -2.83
CA GLN A 42 40.44 0.13 -3.50
C GLN A 42 39.44 0.85 -2.59
N PRO A 43 39.88 1.73 -1.67
CA PRO A 43 39.00 2.38 -0.68
C PRO A 43 37.88 3.26 -1.27
N GLY A 44 38.07 3.73 -2.50
CA GLY A 44 37.10 4.58 -3.21
C GLY A 44 36.22 3.85 -4.22
N ASP A 45 36.21 2.51 -4.23
CA ASP A 45 35.38 1.74 -5.14
C ASP A 45 33.89 1.93 -4.80
N VAL A 46 33.19 2.65 -5.67
CA VAL A 46 31.77 3.01 -5.52
C VAL A 46 30.87 1.78 -5.58
N GLU A 47 31.21 0.79 -6.39
CA GLU A 47 30.44 -0.44 -6.52
C GLU A 47 30.55 -1.28 -5.24
N ALA A 48 31.76 -1.49 -4.74
CA ALA A 48 32.01 -2.19 -3.48
C ALA A 48 31.34 -1.50 -2.28
N LEU A 49 31.46 -0.16 -2.16
CA LEU A 49 30.81 0.63 -1.11
C LEU A 49 29.29 0.55 -1.19
N THR A 50 28.73 0.63 -2.39
CA THR A 50 27.27 0.51 -2.61
C THR A 50 26.78 -0.89 -2.26
N MET A 51 27.52 -1.91 -2.65
CA MET A 51 27.20 -3.29 -2.32
C MET A 51 27.29 -3.54 -0.81
N LEU A 52 28.31 -2.99 -0.14
CA LEU A 52 28.44 -3.06 1.32
C LEU A 52 27.24 -2.41 2.03
N ALA A 53 26.79 -1.23 1.57
CA ALA A 53 25.61 -0.59 2.09
C ALA A 53 24.36 -1.50 1.94
N ARG A 54 24.17 -2.13 0.79
CA ARG A 54 23.06 -3.05 0.52
C ARG A 54 23.13 -4.30 1.39
N VAL A 55 24.31 -4.88 1.57
CA VAL A 55 24.54 -6.03 2.47
C VAL A 55 24.17 -5.67 3.91
N HIS A 56 24.60 -4.51 4.41
CA HIS A 56 24.23 -4.03 5.74
C HIS A 56 22.72 -3.78 5.87
N LEU A 57 22.06 -3.21 4.87
CA LEU A 57 20.59 -3.07 4.85
C LEU A 57 19.89 -4.42 5.00
N ALA A 58 20.37 -5.41 4.25
CA ALA A 58 19.80 -6.76 4.31
C ALA A 58 20.05 -7.47 5.65
N ALA A 59 21.17 -7.17 6.28
CA ALA A 59 21.51 -7.65 7.61
C ALA A 59 20.77 -6.92 8.75
N GLY A 60 19.91 -5.91 8.43
CA GLY A 60 19.22 -5.10 9.43
C GLY A 60 20.14 -4.14 10.20
N ARG A 61 21.22 -3.69 9.58
CA ARG A 61 22.23 -2.76 10.14
C ARG A 61 22.20 -1.41 9.40
N PRO A 62 21.14 -0.59 9.58
CA PRO A 62 20.95 0.62 8.78
C PRO A 62 21.99 1.72 9.07
N THR A 63 22.60 1.75 10.25
CA THR A 63 23.64 2.74 10.59
C THR A 63 24.92 2.50 9.79
N GLU A 64 25.37 1.26 9.72
CA GLU A 64 26.52 0.84 8.93
C GLU A 64 26.25 1.00 7.43
N ALA A 65 25.03 0.67 7.03
CA ALA A 65 24.59 0.88 5.66
C ALA A 65 24.65 2.36 5.24
N LEU A 66 24.19 3.26 6.12
CA LEU A 66 24.24 4.72 5.85
C LEU A 66 25.69 5.20 5.73
N THR A 67 26.59 4.73 6.59
CA THR A 67 28.01 5.10 6.55
C THR A 67 28.65 4.69 5.22
N ALA A 68 28.42 3.44 4.78
CA ALA A 68 28.93 2.96 3.49
C ALA A 68 28.32 3.73 2.31
N ALA A 69 27.00 3.97 2.36
CA ALA A 69 26.29 4.71 1.31
C ALA A 69 26.74 6.18 1.22
N ASP A 70 26.93 6.86 2.36
CA ASP A 70 27.43 8.24 2.38
C ASP A 70 28.84 8.34 1.78
N THR A 71 29.70 7.35 2.06
CA THR A 71 31.04 7.27 1.45
C THR A 71 30.95 7.06 -0.06
N ALA A 72 30.06 6.19 -0.51
CA ALA A 72 29.82 5.94 -1.95
C ALA A 72 29.26 7.18 -2.66
N VAL A 73 28.31 7.90 -2.02
CA VAL A 73 27.76 9.17 -2.54
C VAL A 73 28.81 10.25 -2.60
N ALA A 74 29.73 10.31 -1.62
CA ALA A 74 30.85 11.28 -1.65
C ALA A 74 31.81 11.01 -2.81
N ALA A 75 32.06 9.73 -3.15
CA ALA A 75 32.89 9.33 -4.28
C ALA A 75 32.20 9.53 -5.64
N ALA A 76 30.86 9.30 -5.71
CA ALA A 76 30.09 9.45 -6.96
C ALA A 76 28.72 10.13 -6.67
N PRO A 77 28.69 11.47 -6.59
CA PRO A 77 27.51 12.21 -6.17
C PRO A 77 26.28 12.10 -7.08
N GLU A 78 26.47 11.75 -8.35
CA GLU A 78 25.40 11.65 -9.36
C GLU A 78 25.01 10.20 -9.66
N ALA A 79 25.68 9.24 -9.04
CA ALA A 79 25.37 7.83 -9.24
C ALA A 79 24.06 7.46 -8.50
N LEU A 80 23.10 6.84 -9.20
CA LEU A 80 21.83 6.46 -8.63
C LEU A 80 21.93 5.37 -7.56
N PRO A 81 22.72 4.26 -7.76
CA PRO A 81 22.74 3.16 -6.79
C PRO A 81 23.19 3.57 -5.38
N PRO A 82 24.23 4.39 -5.16
CA PRO A 82 24.58 4.92 -3.83
C PRO A 82 23.47 5.76 -3.20
N LEU A 83 22.82 6.63 -3.99
CA LEU A 83 21.72 7.48 -3.50
C LEU A 83 20.52 6.63 -3.09
N VAL A 84 20.24 5.54 -3.81
CA VAL A 84 19.19 4.58 -3.46
C VAL A 84 19.51 3.90 -2.12
N ALA A 85 20.71 3.36 -1.96
CA ALA A 85 21.13 2.72 -0.70
C ALA A 85 21.06 3.71 0.48
N ARG A 86 21.50 4.96 0.27
CA ARG A 86 21.40 6.03 1.27
C ARG A 86 19.96 6.32 1.66
N GLY A 87 19.07 6.51 0.69
CA GLY A 87 17.65 6.80 0.92
C GLY A 87 16.96 5.68 1.70
N MET A 88 17.27 4.44 1.39
CA MET A 88 16.74 3.27 2.10
C MET A 88 17.25 3.20 3.55
N ALA A 89 18.54 3.39 3.76
CA ALA A 89 19.13 3.41 5.10
C ALA A 89 18.54 4.50 6.00
N LEU A 90 18.31 5.70 5.44
CA LEU A 90 17.67 6.80 6.14
C LEU A 90 16.20 6.49 6.49
N ALA A 91 15.47 5.80 5.61
CA ALA A 91 14.09 5.38 5.89
C ALA A 91 14.05 4.38 7.06
N ASP A 92 15.00 3.43 7.13
CA ASP A 92 15.09 2.46 8.22
C ASP A 92 15.51 3.09 9.55
N LEU A 93 16.28 4.16 9.50
CA LEU A 93 16.63 4.97 10.67
C LEU A 93 15.53 5.97 11.05
N GLU A 94 14.36 5.91 10.40
CA GLU A 94 13.22 6.82 10.60
C GLU A 94 13.56 8.30 10.31
N ARG A 95 14.66 8.57 9.59
CA ARG A 95 15.06 9.91 9.14
C ARG A 95 14.33 10.28 7.85
N TYR A 96 12.99 10.32 7.94
CA TYR A 96 12.07 10.38 6.79
C TYR A 96 12.28 11.59 5.88
N SER A 97 12.57 12.76 6.44
CA SER A 97 12.82 13.98 5.67
C SER A 97 14.07 13.87 4.79
N GLU A 98 15.15 13.30 5.32
CA GLU A 98 16.40 13.12 4.58
C GLU A 98 16.29 11.99 3.56
N SER A 99 15.54 10.94 3.91
CA SER A 99 15.19 9.86 2.99
C SER A 99 14.42 10.40 1.79
N ALA A 100 13.38 11.21 2.00
CA ALA A 100 12.62 11.86 0.94
C ALA A 100 13.51 12.78 0.08
N GLY A 101 14.41 13.55 0.68
CA GLY A 101 15.38 14.37 -0.04
C GLY A 101 16.33 13.55 -0.92
N SER A 102 16.68 12.32 -0.52
CA SER A 102 17.44 11.40 -1.38
C SER A 102 16.62 10.95 -2.59
N ALA A 103 15.34 10.67 -2.40
CA ALA A 103 14.43 10.30 -3.49
C ALA A 103 14.22 11.47 -4.46
N ASP A 104 14.04 12.69 -3.98
CA ASP A 104 13.89 13.88 -4.82
C ASP A 104 15.14 14.09 -5.70
N ARG A 105 16.33 13.85 -5.13
CA ARG A 105 17.57 13.92 -5.89
C ARG A 105 17.67 12.84 -6.97
N ILE A 106 17.25 11.61 -6.65
CA ILE A 106 17.18 10.50 -7.62
C ILE A 106 16.24 10.86 -8.78
N LEU A 107 15.06 11.41 -8.48
CA LEU A 107 14.09 11.85 -9.50
C LEU A 107 14.62 12.99 -10.37
N ALA A 108 15.39 13.91 -9.78
CA ALA A 108 16.02 15.02 -10.52
C ALA A 108 17.12 14.54 -11.49
N LEU A 109 17.91 13.53 -11.08
CA LEU A 109 18.97 12.95 -11.91
C LEU A 109 18.41 12.04 -13.03
N GLY A 110 17.30 11.31 -12.77
CA GLY A 110 16.72 10.36 -13.71
C GLY A 110 15.21 10.54 -13.93
N PRO A 111 14.73 11.71 -14.43
CA PRO A 111 13.28 11.95 -14.57
C PRO A 111 12.61 11.04 -15.59
N ALA A 112 13.36 10.51 -16.57
CA ALA A 112 12.90 9.58 -17.60
C ALA A 112 13.56 8.19 -17.46
N ASP A 113 14.17 7.89 -16.34
CA ASP A 113 14.77 6.59 -16.04
C ASP A 113 13.82 5.75 -15.16
N ALA A 114 13.43 4.58 -15.66
CA ALA A 114 12.54 3.67 -14.94
C ALA A 114 13.15 3.17 -13.62
N TYR A 115 14.47 2.96 -13.57
CA TYR A 115 15.15 2.57 -12.33
C TYR A 115 15.10 3.68 -11.28
N ALA A 116 15.34 4.94 -11.68
CA ALA A 116 15.24 6.09 -10.81
C ALA A 116 13.81 6.25 -10.25
N GLN A 117 12.82 6.15 -11.11
CA GLN A 117 11.40 6.31 -10.72
C GLN A 117 10.98 5.23 -9.71
N ARG A 118 11.21 3.94 -9.99
CA ARG A 118 10.83 2.87 -9.08
C ARG A 118 11.61 2.89 -7.77
N SER A 119 12.91 3.23 -7.81
CA SER A 119 13.72 3.31 -6.60
C SER A 119 13.29 4.47 -5.70
N ALA A 120 13.04 5.65 -6.28
CA ALA A 120 12.50 6.78 -5.55
C ALA A 120 11.11 6.47 -4.98
N ALA A 121 10.24 5.76 -5.73
CA ALA A 121 8.93 5.32 -5.24
C ALA A 121 9.05 4.45 -3.98
N ALA A 122 9.97 3.48 -3.98
CA ALA A 122 10.21 2.62 -2.82
C ALA A 122 10.72 3.41 -1.59
N ILE A 123 11.66 4.34 -1.80
CA ILE A 123 12.19 5.22 -0.75
C ILE A 123 11.10 6.12 -0.19
N LEU A 124 10.32 6.79 -1.04
CA LEU A 124 9.23 7.68 -0.62
C LEU A 124 8.15 6.92 0.16
N ALA A 125 7.82 5.70 -0.25
CA ALA A 125 6.91 4.84 0.50
C ALA A 125 7.48 4.49 1.88
N GLY A 126 8.79 4.22 1.98
CA GLY A 126 9.50 4.03 3.24
C GLY A 126 9.48 5.28 4.12
N ALA A 127 9.63 6.45 3.51
CA ALA A 127 9.59 7.76 4.16
C ALA A 127 8.17 8.26 4.47
N ARG A 128 7.13 7.41 4.35
CA ARG A 128 5.71 7.73 4.60
C ARG A 128 5.14 8.84 3.71
N ASN A 129 5.75 9.08 2.57
CA ASN A 129 5.33 10.09 1.60
C ASN A 129 4.51 9.44 0.47
N GLY A 130 3.24 9.15 0.76
CA GLY A 130 2.40 8.25 0.00
C GLY A 130 2.06 8.70 -1.42
N GLN A 131 1.57 9.92 -1.63
CA GLN A 131 1.15 10.37 -2.96
C GLN A 131 2.34 10.54 -3.93
N PRO A 132 3.46 11.18 -3.55
CA PRO A 132 4.66 11.19 -4.38
C PRO A 132 5.20 9.79 -4.69
N ALA A 133 5.17 8.86 -3.72
CA ALA A 133 5.57 7.47 -3.96
C ALA A 133 4.70 6.81 -5.05
N LEU A 134 3.37 6.99 -4.98
CA LEU A 134 2.44 6.44 -5.97
C LEU A 134 2.67 7.03 -7.36
N ASN A 135 2.90 8.35 -7.46
CA ASN A 135 3.17 9.02 -8.72
C ASN A 135 4.47 8.49 -9.36
N ALA A 136 5.54 8.36 -8.58
CA ALA A 136 6.80 7.81 -9.06
C ALA A 136 6.68 6.33 -9.47
N ALA A 137 5.94 5.52 -8.71
CA ALA A 137 5.70 4.12 -9.06
C ALA A 137 4.93 3.98 -10.38
N TRP A 138 3.89 4.77 -10.60
CA TRP A 138 3.17 4.83 -11.87
C TRP A 138 4.08 5.25 -13.02
N ARG A 139 4.90 6.28 -12.81
CA ARG A 139 5.85 6.74 -13.83
C ARG A 139 6.87 5.66 -14.17
N GLY A 140 7.32 4.88 -13.19
CA GLY A 140 8.19 3.74 -13.42
C GLY A 140 7.55 2.67 -14.32
N VAL A 141 6.27 2.36 -14.11
CA VAL A 141 5.50 1.44 -14.97
C VAL A 141 5.30 2.01 -16.38
N GLU A 142 5.01 3.31 -16.52
CA GLU A 142 4.86 3.95 -17.83
C GLU A 142 6.15 3.88 -18.66
N LEU A 143 7.31 4.07 -18.00
CA LEU A 143 8.61 4.05 -18.67
C LEU A 143 9.07 2.63 -19.03
N ALA A 144 8.72 1.64 -18.21
CA ALA A 144 9.13 0.25 -18.41
C ALA A 144 7.98 -0.73 -18.15
N PRO A 145 6.94 -0.75 -19.01
CA PRO A 145 5.73 -1.54 -18.77
C PRO A 145 5.95 -3.06 -18.84
N GLN A 146 7.08 -3.50 -19.43
CA GLN A 146 7.45 -4.92 -19.52
C GLN A 146 8.43 -5.34 -18.42
N GLU A 147 8.78 -4.44 -17.51
CA GLU A 147 9.69 -4.73 -16.41
C GLU A 147 8.90 -5.19 -15.16
N PRO A 148 9.07 -6.46 -14.72
CA PRO A 148 8.32 -6.99 -13.58
C PRO A 148 8.49 -6.17 -12.31
N GLN A 149 9.69 -5.62 -12.08
CA GLN A 149 10.01 -4.85 -10.89
C GLN A 149 9.24 -3.53 -10.81
N ALA A 150 8.92 -2.90 -11.94
CA ALA A 150 8.13 -1.68 -11.95
C ALA A 150 6.72 -1.94 -11.39
N HIS A 151 6.09 -3.03 -11.81
CA HIS A 151 4.79 -3.46 -11.31
C HIS A 151 4.86 -3.94 -9.86
N LEU A 152 5.95 -4.60 -9.47
CA LEU A 152 6.16 -5.03 -8.09
C LEU A 152 6.24 -3.83 -7.15
N VAL A 153 7.03 -2.80 -7.48
CA VAL A 153 7.13 -1.58 -6.67
C VAL A 153 5.80 -0.85 -6.62
N LEU A 154 5.05 -0.76 -7.73
CA LEU A 154 3.69 -0.20 -7.72
C LEU A 154 2.77 -0.98 -6.77
N SER A 155 2.84 -2.30 -6.76
CA SER A 155 2.09 -3.15 -5.84
C SER A 155 2.43 -2.85 -4.38
N LEU A 156 3.72 -2.75 -4.06
CA LEU A 156 4.21 -2.46 -2.70
C LEU A 156 3.76 -1.08 -2.21
N VAL A 157 3.89 -0.07 -3.06
CA VAL A 157 3.45 1.30 -2.73
C VAL A 157 1.93 1.33 -2.53
N ALA A 158 1.17 0.69 -3.41
CA ALA A 158 -0.28 0.61 -3.31
C ALA A 158 -0.72 -0.13 -2.03
N ALA A 159 -0.07 -1.23 -1.66
CA ALA A 159 -0.35 -1.97 -0.42
C ALA A 159 -0.11 -1.11 0.83
N ARG A 160 0.95 -0.30 0.86
CA ARG A 160 1.22 0.64 1.96
C ARG A 160 0.21 1.77 2.09
N LEU A 161 -0.48 2.10 1.00
CA LEU A 161 -1.53 3.11 0.95
C LEU A 161 -2.94 2.52 1.11
N ASP A 162 -3.05 1.24 1.50
CA ASP A 162 -4.31 0.49 1.62
C ASP A 162 -5.13 0.44 0.31
N LEU A 163 -4.46 0.63 -0.84
CA LEU A 163 -5.05 0.54 -2.18
C LEU A 163 -5.00 -0.91 -2.68
N PHE A 164 -5.63 -1.83 -1.95
CA PHE A 164 -5.49 -3.28 -2.14
C PHE A 164 -5.87 -3.76 -3.53
N ASP A 165 -6.92 -3.20 -4.16
CA ASP A 165 -7.32 -3.57 -5.53
C ASP A 165 -6.23 -3.22 -6.55
N LEU A 166 -5.52 -2.12 -6.35
CA LEU A 166 -4.40 -1.71 -7.20
C LEU A 166 -3.18 -2.59 -6.93
N ALA A 167 -2.88 -2.83 -5.66
CA ALA A 167 -1.76 -3.69 -5.25
C ALA A 167 -1.89 -5.09 -5.86
N GLU A 168 -3.08 -5.71 -5.77
CA GLU A 168 -3.33 -7.03 -6.33
C GLU A 168 -3.19 -7.06 -7.86
N ARG A 169 -3.71 -6.05 -8.57
CA ARG A 169 -3.58 -5.98 -10.04
C ARG A 169 -2.13 -5.81 -10.48
N ALA A 170 -1.39 -4.92 -9.82
CA ALA A 170 0.02 -4.69 -10.12
C ALA A 170 0.87 -5.93 -9.80
N TYR A 171 0.60 -6.64 -8.70
CA TYR A 171 1.30 -7.88 -8.35
C TYR A 171 1.02 -9.00 -9.36
N ARG A 172 -0.23 -9.18 -9.78
CA ARG A 172 -0.57 -10.17 -10.83
C ARG A 172 0.15 -9.87 -12.14
N GLU A 173 0.29 -8.60 -12.50
CA GLU A 173 1.05 -8.23 -13.71
C GLU A 173 2.54 -8.50 -13.55
N ALA A 174 3.13 -8.23 -12.39
CA ALA A 174 4.52 -8.61 -12.10
C ALA A 174 4.73 -10.13 -12.23
N LEU A 175 3.82 -10.95 -11.67
CA LEU A 175 3.87 -12.42 -11.78
C LEU A 175 3.67 -12.92 -13.22
N ARG A 176 2.84 -12.23 -14.01
CA ARG A 176 2.64 -12.56 -15.43
C ARG A 176 3.93 -12.35 -16.23
N LEU A 177 4.67 -11.30 -15.91
CA LEU A 177 5.94 -10.96 -16.57
C LEU A 177 7.11 -11.83 -16.10
N ASP A 178 7.17 -12.14 -14.79
CA ASP A 178 8.14 -13.06 -14.21
C ASP A 178 7.49 -13.94 -13.12
N PRO A 179 7.10 -15.19 -13.45
CA PRO A 179 6.49 -16.12 -12.49
C PRO A 179 7.38 -16.45 -11.29
N ARG A 180 8.71 -16.33 -11.42
CA ARG A 180 9.66 -16.62 -10.33
C ARG A 180 9.54 -15.66 -9.14
N ILE A 181 8.92 -14.49 -9.33
CA ILE A 181 8.61 -13.57 -8.24
C ILE A 181 7.73 -14.23 -7.17
N GLY A 182 6.80 -15.11 -7.58
CA GLY A 182 5.93 -15.86 -6.66
C GLY A 182 6.65 -16.99 -5.90
N GLU A 183 7.72 -17.53 -6.48
CA GLU A 183 8.54 -18.59 -5.86
C GLU A 183 9.59 -18.01 -4.91
N ALA A 184 9.80 -16.70 -4.95
CA ALA A 184 10.86 -15.98 -4.25
C ALA A 184 10.73 -15.95 -2.71
N GLY A 185 9.72 -16.60 -2.13
CA GLY A 185 9.66 -16.81 -0.68
C GLY A 185 10.84 -17.61 -0.11
N HIS A 186 11.64 -18.25 -0.95
CA HIS A 186 12.68 -19.18 -0.52
C HIS A 186 14.08 -18.95 -1.13
N ASP A 187 14.25 -18.04 -2.11
CA ASP A 187 15.52 -17.93 -2.80
C ASP A 187 16.04 -16.48 -2.94
N VAL A 188 17.30 -16.19 -2.67
CA VAL A 188 17.85 -14.91 -2.23
C VAL A 188 18.80 -14.29 -3.26
N GLY A 189 18.49 -13.13 -3.84
CA GLY A 189 19.38 -12.33 -4.67
C GLY A 189 19.44 -10.87 -4.25
N VAL A 190 20.30 -10.06 -4.84
CA VAL A 190 20.45 -8.64 -4.50
C VAL A 190 19.13 -7.86 -4.59
N MET A 191 18.25 -8.21 -5.53
CA MET A 191 16.88 -7.71 -5.59
C MET A 191 16.01 -8.19 -4.41
N ARG A 192 16.34 -9.30 -3.80
CA ARG A 192 15.66 -9.87 -2.64
C ARG A 192 16.10 -9.23 -1.33
N LEU A 193 17.26 -8.61 -1.26
CA LEU A 193 17.64 -7.77 -0.15
C LEU A 193 16.64 -6.60 0.01
N GLU A 194 16.18 -6.06 -1.11
CA GLU A 194 15.12 -5.05 -1.13
C GLU A 194 13.73 -5.68 -0.89
N GLN A 195 13.44 -6.85 -1.45
CA GLN A 195 12.17 -7.56 -1.30
C GLN A 195 11.93 -8.07 0.13
N ARG A 196 12.97 -8.52 0.85
CA ARG A 196 12.84 -8.99 2.22
C ARG A 196 12.36 -7.89 3.17
N ARG A 197 12.70 -6.64 2.92
CA ARG A 197 12.20 -5.48 3.68
C ARG A 197 10.71 -5.22 3.45
N TRP A 198 10.18 -5.73 2.34
CA TRP A 198 8.80 -5.58 1.92
C TRP A 198 8.00 -6.88 2.06
N SER A 199 8.64 -7.95 2.58
CA SER A 199 8.03 -9.29 2.65
C SER A 199 6.68 -9.30 3.35
N GLU A 200 6.53 -8.57 4.46
CA GLU A 200 5.25 -8.50 5.16
C GLU A 200 4.14 -7.88 4.30
N ALA A 201 4.44 -6.79 3.58
CA ALA A 201 3.47 -6.19 2.68
C ALA A 201 3.20 -7.08 1.46
N LEU A 202 4.24 -7.77 0.94
CA LEU A 202 4.11 -8.73 -0.15
C LEU A 202 3.40 -10.01 0.27
N GLU A 203 3.63 -10.54 1.47
CA GLU A 203 2.91 -11.69 2.00
C GLU A 203 1.40 -11.44 2.00
N HIS A 204 0.97 -10.27 2.45
CA HIS A 204 -0.45 -9.92 2.40
C HIS A 204 -1.01 -9.81 0.96
N VAL A 205 -0.22 -9.28 0.03
CA VAL A 205 -0.62 -9.17 -1.39
C VAL A 205 -0.52 -10.55 -2.05
N ALA A 206 0.53 -11.33 -1.80
CA ALA A 206 0.71 -12.69 -2.33
C ALA A 206 -0.37 -13.63 -1.80
N GLU A 207 -0.71 -13.56 -0.52
CA GLU A 207 -1.80 -14.33 0.08
C GLU A 207 -3.15 -13.98 -0.57
N ALA A 208 -3.40 -12.69 -0.84
CA ALA A 208 -4.61 -12.27 -1.55
C ALA A 208 -4.68 -12.79 -2.99
N VAL A 209 -3.54 -12.95 -3.68
CA VAL A 209 -3.46 -13.44 -5.07
C VAL A 209 -3.45 -14.97 -5.15
N THR A 210 -2.73 -15.67 -4.28
CA THR A 210 -2.58 -17.14 -4.31
C THR A 210 -3.78 -17.87 -3.72
N VAL A 211 -4.48 -17.27 -2.79
CA VAL A 211 -5.73 -17.79 -2.23
C VAL A 211 -6.87 -17.49 -3.18
N SER A 212 -6.91 -18.17 -4.31
CA SER A 212 -8.04 -18.41 -5.22
C SER A 212 -8.88 -17.19 -5.68
N PRO A 213 -9.25 -17.05 -6.95
CA PRO A 213 -10.05 -15.92 -7.47
C PRO A 213 -11.48 -15.82 -6.87
N ARG A 214 -11.76 -16.44 -5.73
CA ARG A 214 -13.07 -16.50 -5.09
C ARG A 214 -13.14 -16.15 -3.61
N ARG A 215 -12.03 -15.76 -2.95
CA ARG A 215 -12.08 -15.30 -1.57
C ARG A 215 -11.42 -13.93 -1.43
N ILE A 216 -12.18 -12.89 -1.70
CA ILE A 216 -12.00 -11.55 -1.14
C ILE A 216 -12.51 -11.63 0.31
N ASP A 217 -11.82 -12.38 1.14
CA ASP A 217 -12.20 -12.59 2.54
C ASP A 217 -11.03 -12.34 3.49
N SER A 218 -10.19 -11.33 3.22
CA SER A 218 -9.34 -10.85 4.31
C SER A 218 -10.23 -10.10 5.30
N PRO A 219 -10.18 -10.41 6.61
CA PRO A 219 -11.01 -9.73 7.62
C PRO A 219 -10.87 -8.19 7.58
N ARG A 220 -9.73 -7.68 7.11
CA ARG A 220 -9.46 -6.24 6.99
C ARG A 220 -10.14 -5.59 5.78
N THR A 221 -10.15 -6.23 4.60
CA THR A 221 -10.83 -5.70 3.41
C THR A 221 -12.34 -5.72 3.58
N LEU A 222 -12.88 -6.78 4.20
CA LEU A 222 -14.29 -6.83 4.57
C LEU A 222 -14.63 -5.76 5.62
N ALA A 223 -13.81 -5.61 6.66
CA ALA A 223 -14.01 -4.57 7.68
C ALA A 223 -13.97 -3.16 7.09
N TYR A 224 -13.04 -2.87 6.18
CA TYR A 224 -12.95 -1.59 5.48
C TYR A 224 -14.13 -1.35 4.54
N GLY A 225 -14.53 -2.36 3.77
CA GLY A 225 -15.70 -2.28 2.90
C GLY A 225 -17.01 -2.08 3.69
N LEU A 226 -17.17 -2.79 4.80
CA LEU A 226 -18.30 -2.62 5.72
C LEU A 226 -18.29 -1.24 6.39
N HIS A 227 -17.12 -0.77 6.81
CA HIS A 227 -16.97 0.56 7.39
C HIS A 227 -17.36 1.67 6.39
N ARG A 228 -16.92 1.57 5.14
CA ARG A 228 -17.34 2.48 4.07
C ARG A 228 -18.84 2.42 3.81
N LEU A 229 -19.40 1.22 3.74
CA LEU A 229 -20.84 1.04 3.53
C LEU A 229 -21.64 1.72 4.64
N VAL A 230 -21.25 1.54 5.89
CA VAL A 230 -21.92 2.17 7.04
C VAL A 230 -21.72 3.69 7.00
N LEU A 231 -20.51 4.19 6.80
CA LEU A 231 -20.21 5.62 6.84
C LEU A 231 -20.95 6.39 5.72
N TYR A 232 -20.86 5.92 4.47
CA TYR A 232 -21.51 6.61 3.35
C TYR A 232 -23.02 6.39 3.33
N GLY A 233 -23.49 5.19 3.70
CA GLY A 233 -24.91 4.88 3.74
C GLY A 233 -25.62 5.59 4.90
N ALA A 234 -25.04 5.63 6.08
CA ALA A 234 -25.59 6.35 7.24
C ALA A 234 -25.54 7.87 7.02
N GLY A 235 -24.39 8.40 6.59
CA GLY A 235 -24.24 9.84 6.32
C GLY A 235 -25.25 10.34 5.31
N TRP A 236 -25.43 9.63 4.18
CA TRP A 236 -26.48 9.99 3.20
C TRP A 236 -27.89 9.93 3.82
N SER A 237 -28.21 8.87 4.54
CA SER A 237 -29.53 8.69 5.13
C SER A 237 -29.87 9.75 6.17
N LEU A 238 -28.85 10.16 6.98
CA LEU A 238 -29.02 11.24 7.96
C LEU A 238 -29.30 12.57 7.28
N VAL A 239 -28.49 12.95 6.28
CA VAL A 239 -28.69 14.19 5.53
C VAL A 239 -30.05 14.19 4.83
N ALA A 240 -30.43 13.09 4.20
CA ALA A 240 -31.71 12.94 3.53
C ALA A 240 -32.88 13.06 4.51
N ALA A 241 -32.83 12.40 5.68
CA ALA A 241 -33.88 12.46 6.67
C ALA A 241 -34.06 13.88 7.26
N VAL A 242 -32.97 14.61 7.50
CA VAL A 242 -33.00 16.01 7.95
C VAL A 242 -33.60 16.93 6.88
N LEU A 243 -33.23 16.76 5.61
CA LEU A 243 -33.81 17.55 4.52
C LEU A 243 -35.30 17.28 4.34
N VAL A 244 -35.72 16.01 4.44
CA VAL A 244 -37.15 15.64 4.40
C VAL A 244 -37.91 16.21 5.60
N ALA A 245 -37.35 16.17 6.80
CA ALA A 245 -37.95 16.75 8.00
C ALA A 245 -38.12 18.28 7.86
N PHE A 246 -37.10 18.95 7.30
CA PHE A 246 -37.18 20.39 7.03
C PHE A 246 -38.25 20.69 5.96
N ALA A 247 -38.32 19.92 4.89
CA ALA A 247 -39.35 20.08 3.85
C ALA A 247 -40.77 19.83 4.38
N ALA A 248 -40.92 18.92 5.35
CA ALA A 248 -42.21 18.65 6.00
C ALA A 248 -42.76 19.84 6.77
N SER A 249 -41.90 20.73 7.27
CA SER A 249 -42.34 21.98 7.92
C SER A 249 -42.91 23.00 6.94
N ALA A 250 -42.59 22.87 5.66
CA ALA A 250 -43.06 23.82 4.61
C ALA A 250 -44.25 23.26 3.83
N SER A 251 -44.30 21.98 3.47
CA SER A 251 -45.36 21.35 2.68
C SER A 251 -45.32 19.82 2.77
N ASP A 252 -46.42 19.21 3.13
CA ASP A 252 -46.55 17.74 3.23
C ASP A 252 -46.39 17.03 1.87
N GLY A 253 -46.90 17.62 0.81
CA GLY A 253 -46.79 17.03 -0.55
C GLY A 253 -45.34 17.01 -1.05
N PHE A 254 -44.64 18.12 -0.89
CA PHE A 254 -43.23 18.24 -1.31
C PHE A 254 -42.31 17.32 -0.50
N SER A 255 -42.51 17.23 0.83
CA SER A 255 -41.71 16.38 1.68
C SER A 255 -41.83 14.89 1.32
N ARG A 256 -43.01 14.43 0.91
CA ARG A 256 -43.22 13.03 0.48
C ARG A 256 -42.51 12.72 -0.83
N VAL A 257 -42.58 13.61 -1.82
CA VAL A 257 -41.83 13.44 -3.07
C VAL A 257 -40.32 13.41 -2.81
N LEU A 258 -39.84 14.33 -1.97
CA LEU A 258 -38.45 14.39 -1.60
C LEU A 258 -38.00 13.10 -0.86
N ALA A 259 -38.85 12.54 0.01
CA ALA A 259 -38.57 11.29 0.71
C ALA A 259 -38.45 10.09 -0.24
N VAL A 260 -39.31 10.02 -1.28
CA VAL A 260 -39.19 8.98 -2.31
C VAL A 260 -37.85 9.09 -3.07
N LEU A 261 -37.50 10.31 -3.51
CA LEU A 261 -36.23 10.53 -4.23
C LEU A 261 -35.02 10.20 -3.36
N ALA A 262 -35.06 10.62 -2.08
CA ALA A 262 -34.00 10.33 -1.12
C ALA A 262 -33.87 8.83 -0.82
N ALA A 263 -34.97 8.12 -0.73
CA ALA A 263 -35.00 6.68 -0.53
C ALA A 263 -34.45 5.92 -1.72
N LEU A 264 -34.80 6.32 -2.96
CA LEU A 264 -34.29 5.69 -4.17
C LEU A 264 -32.78 5.90 -4.31
N THR A 265 -32.29 7.13 -4.14
CA THR A 265 -30.88 7.45 -4.21
C THR A 265 -30.08 6.73 -3.10
N GLY A 266 -30.58 6.73 -1.86
CA GLY A 266 -29.97 6.00 -0.75
C GLY A 266 -29.96 4.48 -0.97
N GLY A 267 -31.05 3.93 -1.50
CA GLY A 267 -31.14 2.51 -1.87
C GLY A 267 -30.11 2.13 -2.93
N ILE A 268 -29.93 2.96 -3.97
CA ILE A 268 -28.93 2.75 -5.02
C ILE A 268 -27.50 2.79 -4.44
N ILE A 269 -27.20 3.76 -3.57
CA ILE A 269 -25.89 3.88 -2.92
C ILE A 269 -25.60 2.63 -2.07
N VAL A 270 -26.54 2.22 -1.22
CA VAL A 270 -26.39 1.03 -0.37
C VAL A 270 -26.23 -0.22 -1.25
N TRP A 271 -27.02 -0.35 -2.30
CA TRP A 271 -26.95 -1.49 -3.22
C TRP A 271 -25.62 -1.55 -3.97
N GLN A 272 -25.13 -0.42 -4.51
CA GLN A 272 -23.84 -0.37 -5.20
C GLN A 272 -22.67 -0.72 -4.27
N LEU A 273 -22.71 -0.22 -3.02
CA LEU A 273 -21.67 -0.54 -2.03
C LEU A 273 -21.76 -1.99 -1.57
N ALA A 274 -22.97 -2.52 -1.37
CA ALA A 274 -23.21 -3.91 -1.01
C ALA A 274 -22.82 -4.86 -2.16
N ALA A 275 -23.10 -4.51 -3.41
CA ALA A 275 -22.75 -5.31 -4.58
C ALA A 275 -21.22 -5.46 -4.77
N ARG A 276 -20.43 -4.54 -4.23
CA ARG A 276 -18.95 -4.63 -4.21
C ARG A 276 -18.43 -5.59 -3.14
N LEU A 277 -19.29 -6.07 -2.22
CA LEU A 277 -18.94 -7.00 -1.15
C LEU A 277 -19.55 -8.38 -1.45
N PRO A 278 -18.81 -9.29 -2.12
CA PRO A 278 -19.32 -10.60 -2.50
C PRO A 278 -19.68 -11.43 -1.26
N GLY A 279 -20.86 -12.05 -1.27
CA GLY A 279 -21.33 -12.88 -0.17
C GLY A 279 -21.85 -12.12 1.07
N LEU A 280 -22.00 -10.79 1.00
CA LEU A 280 -22.43 -9.96 2.14
C LEU A 280 -23.67 -10.51 2.84
N THR A 281 -24.73 -10.82 2.10
CA THR A 281 -26.01 -11.28 2.67
C THR A 281 -26.02 -12.76 3.05
N ARG A 282 -25.25 -13.61 2.36
CA ARG A 282 -25.32 -15.07 2.53
C ARG A 282 -24.31 -15.61 3.55
N THR A 283 -23.13 -15.00 3.64
CA THR A 283 -22.03 -15.53 4.47
C THR A 283 -21.54 -14.51 5.50
N VAL A 284 -21.35 -13.25 5.11
CA VAL A 284 -20.72 -12.23 5.94
C VAL A 284 -21.65 -11.72 7.05
N LEU A 285 -22.89 -11.33 6.73
CA LEU A 285 -23.87 -10.85 7.72
C LEU A 285 -24.21 -11.88 8.80
N PRO A 286 -24.48 -13.16 8.50
CA PRO A 286 -24.72 -14.16 9.54
C PRO A 286 -23.48 -14.41 10.42
N ALA A 287 -22.27 -14.39 9.83
CA ALA A 287 -21.03 -14.52 10.59
C ALA A 287 -20.79 -13.33 11.52
N LEU A 288 -21.07 -12.10 11.05
CA LEU A 288 -20.95 -10.86 11.85
C LEU A 288 -21.91 -10.84 13.04
N LEU A 289 -23.11 -11.39 12.92
CA LEU A 289 -24.06 -11.48 14.05
C LEU A 289 -23.50 -12.25 15.24
N HIS A 290 -22.58 -13.19 14.99
CA HIS A 290 -21.94 -14.01 16.04
C HIS A 290 -20.60 -13.42 16.49
N SER A 291 -19.82 -12.82 15.58
CA SER A 291 -18.49 -12.28 15.88
C SER A 291 -18.51 -10.80 16.28
N ASP A 292 -19.40 -9.99 15.67
CA ASP A 292 -19.45 -8.54 15.81
C ASP A 292 -20.86 -7.99 15.65
N ARG A 293 -21.65 -8.11 16.71
CA ARG A 293 -23.05 -7.69 16.73
C ARG A 293 -23.24 -6.19 16.43
N ALA A 294 -22.31 -5.34 16.88
CA ALA A 294 -22.42 -3.89 16.69
C ALA A 294 -22.26 -3.51 15.20
N MET A 295 -21.30 -4.11 14.51
CA MET A 295 -21.11 -3.88 13.06
C MET A 295 -22.26 -4.47 12.24
N ALA A 296 -22.76 -5.65 12.59
CA ALA A 296 -23.93 -6.23 11.96
C ALA A 296 -25.17 -5.34 12.11
N LEU A 297 -25.46 -4.85 13.33
CA LEU A 297 -26.55 -3.91 13.58
C LEU A 297 -26.40 -2.60 12.79
N ALA A 298 -25.19 -2.06 12.69
CA ALA A 298 -24.92 -0.86 11.89
C ALA A 298 -25.25 -1.06 10.41
N VAL A 299 -24.87 -2.20 9.83
CA VAL A 299 -25.19 -2.54 8.42
C VAL A 299 -26.70 -2.70 8.22
N TYR A 300 -27.40 -3.36 9.13
CA TYR A 300 -28.86 -3.49 9.06
C TYR A 300 -29.57 -2.14 9.22
N ALA A 301 -29.09 -1.28 10.12
CA ALA A 301 -29.63 0.06 10.32
C ALA A 301 -29.53 0.91 9.05
N VAL A 302 -28.38 0.86 8.38
CA VAL A 302 -28.14 1.58 7.10
C VAL A 302 -29.05 1.04 5.99
N ALA A 303 -29.28 -0.26 5.93
CA ALA A 303 -30.18 -0.88 4.95
C ALA A 303 -31.66 -0.56 5.23
N ALA A 304 -32.05 -0.39 6.51
CA ALA A 304 -33.40 -0.06 6.92
C ALA A 304 -33.76 1.42 6.69
N ALA A 305 -32.80 2.34 6.71
CA ALA A 305 -33.05 3.79 6.61
C ALA A 305 -33.79 4.21 5.31
N PRO A 306 -33.43 3.77 4.11
CA PRO A 306 -34.19 4.07 2.90
C PRO A 306 -35.63 3.53 2.95
N LEU A 307 -35.84 2.36 3.57
CA LEU A 307 -37.17 1.78 3.74
C LEU A 307 -38.04 2.64 4.67
N LEU A 308 -37.47 3.15 5.75
CA LEU A 308 -38.17 4.05 6.68
C LEU A 308 -38.57 5.37 5.99
N LEU A 309 -37.73 5.89 5.10
CA LEU A 309 -38.08 7.07 4.27
C LEU A 309 -39.24 6.78 3.32
N LEU A 310 -39.30 5.58 2.74
CA LEU A 310 -40.45 5.16 1.91
C LEU A 310 -41.73 5.01 2.76
N VAL A 311 -41.62 4.44 3.95
CA VAL A 311 -42.78 4.35 4.87
C VAL A 311 -43.29 5.74 5.24
N TYR A 312 -42.40 6.71 5.49
CA TYR A 312 -42.79 8.10 5.71
C TYR A 312 -43.53 8.68 4.49
N ALA A 313 -43.03 8.45 3.28
CA ALA A 313 -43.67 8.97 2.07
C ALA A 313 -45.11 8.47 1.90
N VAL A 314 -45.38 7.22 2.31
CA VAL A 314 -46.74 6.60 2.22
C VAL A 314 -47.63 7.05 3.38
N VAL A 315 -47.14 6.92 4.63
CA VAL A 315 -47.93 7.11 5.83
C VAL A 315 -48.09 8.61 6.18
N GLY A 316 -47.05 9.42 5.93
CA GLY A 316 -47.05 10.87 6.23
C GLY A 316 -46.93 11.20 7.71
N SER A 317 -46.72 10.23 8.59
CA SER A 317 -46.50 10.46 10.02
C SER A 317 -45.01 10.73 10.32
N PRO A 318 -44.64 11.53 11.33
CA PRO A 318 -43.26 11.87 11.61
C PRO A 318 -42.44 10.72 12.20
N TRP A 319 -43.07 9.66 12.71
CA TRP A 319 -42.42 8.55 13.41
C TRP A 319 -41.39 7.78 12.55
N PRO A 320 -41.62 7.44 11.26
CA PRO A 320 -40.61 6.78 10.44
C PRO A 320 -39.37 7.63 10.24
N LEU A 321 -39.47 8.96 10.13
CA LEU A 321 -38.36 9.89 10.05
C LEU A 321 -37.50 9.88 11.31
N VAL A 322 -38.16 9.96 12.48
CA VAL A 322 -37.49 9.90 13.79
C VAL A 322 -36.72 8.56 13.92
N LEU A 323 -37.36 7.45 13.53
CA LEU A 323 -36.71 6.14 13.55
C LEU A 323 -35.53 6.07 12.54
N ALA A 324 -35.66 6.64 11.34
CA ALA A 324 -34.56 6.69 10.39
C ALA A 324 -33.35 7.46 10.93
N ILE A 325 -33.57 8.62 11.56
CA ILE A 325 -32.51 9.42 12.20
C ILE A 325 -31.89 8.65 13.37
N ALA A 326 -32.69 8.05 14.23
CA ALA A 326 -32.21 7.31 15.38
C ALA A 326 -31.38 6.09 15.01
N THR A 327 -31.82 5.30 14.03
CA THR A 327 -31.09 4.11 13.56
C THR A 327 -29.78 4.47 12.88
N THR A 328 -29.74 5.55 12.08
CA THR A 328 -28.51 6.00 11.43
C THR A 328 -27.51 6.60 12.43
N ALA A 329 -27.99 7.38 13.43
CA ALA A 329 -27.14 7.90 14.48
C ALA A 329 -26.50 6.79 15.34
N VAL A 330 -27.26 5.73 15.65
CA VAL A 330 -26.72 4.55 16.34
C VAL A 330 -25.68 3.83 15.50
N ALA A 331 -25.89 3.71 14.18
CA ALA A 331 -24.93 3.10 13.28
C ALA A 331 -23.61 3.88 13.21
N GLU A 332 -23.67 5.20 13.11
CA GLU A 332 -22.48 6.08 13.12
C GLU A 332 -21.74 6.02 14.45
N PHE A 333 -22.47 6.07 15.56
CA PHE A 333 -21.87 5.97 16.89
C PHE A 333 -21.16 4.63 17.12
N ALA A 334 -21.75 3.52 16.67
CA ALA A 334 -21.14 2.19 16.77
C ALA A 334 -19.83 2.08 15.97
N VAL A 335 -19.72 2.81 14.88
CA VAL A 335 -18.50 2.87 14.06
C VAL A 335 -17.47 3.81 14.67
N PHE A 336 -17.89 4.99 15.14
CA PHE A 336 -17.00 6.02 15.70
C PHE A 336 -16.30 5.58 17.00
N THR A 337 -17.02 4.91 17.89
CA THR A 337 -16.44 4.42 19.16
C THR A 337 -15.31 3.42 18.96
N ARG A 338 -15.24 2.73 17.82
CA ARG A 338 -14.16 1.79 17.50
C ARG A 338 -12.92 2.43 16.92
N THR A 339 -13.08 3.54 16.19
CA THR A 339 -11.92 4.29 15.68
C THR A 339 -11.17 5.03 16.79
N ALA A 340 -11.84 5.31 17.90
CA ALA A 340 -11.25 5.99 19.07
C ALA A 340 -10.51 5.03 20.04
N ILE A 341 -10.68 3.70 19.92
CA ILE A 341 -10.10 2.69 20.83
C ILE A 341 -8.90 1.95 20.18
N ARG A 342 -8.56 2.24 18.92
CA ARG A 342 -7.35 1.79 18.25
C ARG A 342 -6.40 2.94 17.99
#